data_bf44e58328a480055f1d380957204f3a
#
_entry.id   bf44e58328a480055f1d380957204f3a
#
_cell.length_a   1.000
_cell.length_b   1.000
_cell.length_c   1.000
_cell.angle_alpha   90.00
_cell.angle_beta   90.00
_cell.angle_gamma   90.00
#
_symmetry.space_group_name_H-M   'P 1'
#
loop_
_entity.id
_entity.type
_entity.pdbx_description
1 polymer ?
#
loop_
_entity_poly.entity_id
_entity_poly.type
_entity_poly.pdbx_seq_one_letter_code
_entity_poly.pdbx_strand_id
1 'polypeptide(L)'
;LKGTIGPDVINISSLYKKTGLFTYDPGFTSTAACNSKITYIDGEKGVLQYRGYPIEDLANNSTHLEVCYLLLHGELPSEPDKFEFENTIKNHTLLNEQIAQFYKGFRRDAHPMAMMIGVVGALSSFYHDALNIEDPEHRMIASHRILAKMPTIAAMAYKYSVGQPFVYPLNKLNYSDNFLHMCFATPTEEYEINSLYSKIMDQIFILHADHEQNASTSTVRTAGSSLANPYACLSAGISS
;
A
#
# COMPACT_ATOMS: atom_id res chain seq x y z
N LEU A 1 -13.35 -17.81 20.90
CA LEU A 1 -13.27 -16.34 20.91
C LEU A 1 -14.45 -15.79 20.12
N LYS A 2 -15.12 -14.79 20.68
CA LYS A 2 -16.24 -14.12 20.01
C LYS A 2 -15.74 -13.10 18.99
N GLY A 3 -16.27 -13.20 17.76
CA GLY A 3 -16.09 -12.16 16.74
C GLY A 3 -16.98 -10.95 17.05
N THR A 4 -16.55 -9.74 16.68
CA THR A 4 -17.37 -8.53 16.82
C THR A 4 -18.36 -8.40 15.64
N ILE A 5 -17.84 -8.55 14.43
CA ILE A 5 -18.60 -8.54 13.16
C ILE A 5 -18.35 -9.85 12.40
N GLY A 6 -17.11 -10.37 12.45
CA GLY A 6 -16.73 -11.63 11.84
C GLY A 6 -17.20 -12.86 12.63
N PRO A 7 -16.89 -14.08 12.16
CA PRO A 7 -17.31 -15.31 12.79
C PRO A 7 -16.65 -15.53 14.15
N ASP A 8 -17.32 -16.30 15.01
CA ASP A 8 -16.69 -16.84 16.22
C ASP A 8 -15.60 -17.85 15.84
N VAL A 9 -14.50 -17.88 16.59
CA VAL A 9 -13.35 -18.73 16.29
C VAL A 9 -12.92 -19.56 17.49
N ILE A 10 -12.27 -20.69 17.23
CA ILE A 10 -11.67 -21.55 18.26
C ILE A 10 -10.19 -21.19 18.38
N ASN A 11 -9.75 -20.78 19.57
CA ASN A 11 -8.34 -20.55 19.86
C ASN A 11 -7.60 -21.90 20.03
N ILE A 12 -6.77 -22.22 19.06
CA ILE A 12 -6.01 -23.48 19.02
C ILE A 12 -4.56 -23.35 19.54
N SER A 13 -4.16 -22.22 20.09
CA SER A 13 -2.75 -21.96 20.53
C SER A 13 -2.22 -22.99 21.53
N SER A 14 -3.08 -23.60 22.34
CA SER A 14 -2.71 -24.64 23.31
C SER A 14 -2.93 -26.08 22.82
N LEU A 15 -3.45 -26.27 21.61
CA LEU A 15 -3.88 -27.59 21.13
C LEU A 15 -2.73 -28.60 21.16
N TYR A 16 -1.61 -28.28 20.52
CA TYR A 16 -0.46 -29.19 20.45
C TYR A 16 0.07 -29.56 21.83
N LYS A 17 0.21 -28.55 22.74
CA LYS A 17 0.70 -28.79 24.10
C LYS A 17 -0.18 -29.76 24.90
N LYS A 18 -1.52 -29.74 24.66
CA LYS A 18 -2.48 -30.57 25.37
C LYS A 18 -2.70 -31.93 24.78
N THR A 19 -2.60 -32.07 23.46
CA THR A 19 -3.02 -33.28 22.73
C THR A 19 -1.93 -33.94 21.90
N GLY A 20 -0.83 -33.22 21.60
CA GLY A 20 0.20 -33.66 20.64
C GLY A 20 -0.27 -33.61 19.17
N LEU A 21 -1.45 -33.02 18.88
CA LEU A 21 -2.03 -32.97 17.55
C LEU A 21 -1.89 -31.58 16.94
N PHE A 22 -1.65 -31.53 15.63
CA PHE A 22 -1.74 -30.31 14.80
C PHE A 22 -3.10 -30.26 14.07
N THR A 23 -3.49 -29.07 13.68
CA THR A 23 -4.59 -28.87 12.73
C THR A 23 -4.12 -29.14 11.31
N TYR A 24 -5.04 -29.55 10.43
CA TYR A 24 -4.79 -29.72 9.00
C TYR A 24 -5.85 -28.97 8.21
N ASP A 25 -5.47 -27.83 7.64
CA ASP A 25 -6.31 -26.98 6.79
C ASP A 25 -5.45 -26.37 5.67
N PRO A 26 -5.11 -27.15 4.62
CA PRO A 26 -4.14 -26.76 3.60
C PRO A 26 -4.58 -25.56 2.77
N GLY A 27 -5.86 -25.27 2.70
CA GLY A 27 -6.42 -24.12 1.98
C GLY A 27 -6.71 -22.90 2.85
N PHE A 28 -6.45 -22.98 4.15
CA PHE A 28 -6.86 -21.97 5.15
C PHE A 28 -8.35 -21.58 5.07
N THR A 29 -9.20 -22.50 4.62
CA THR A 29 -10.62 -22.27 4.38
C THR A 29 -11.43 -22.11 5.67
N SER A 30 -10.91 -22.63 6.78
CA SER A 30 -11.55 -22.59 8.10
C SER A 30 -10.61 -22.07 9.20
N THR A 31 -9.52 -21.38 8.82
CA THR A 31 -8.50 -20.91 9.75
C THR A 31 -8.48 -19.39 9.79
N ALA A 32 -8.83 -18.81 10.95
CA ALA A 32 -8.63 -17.41 11.22
C ALA A 32 -7.15 -17.14 11.56
N ALA A 33 -6.44 -16.44 10.67
CA ALA A 33 -5.00 -16.18 10.81
C ALA A 33 -4.66 -15.04 11.78
N CYS A 34 -5.58 -14.09 11.99
CA CYS A 34 -5.41 -12.97 12.89
C CYS A 34 -6.73 -12.33 13.30
N ASN A 35 -6.65 -11.40 14.25
CA ASN A 35 -7.70 -10.45 14.56
C ASN A 35 -7.34 -9.09 13.91
N SER A 36 -8.28 -8.51 13.16
CA SER A 36 -8.10 -7.20 12.51
C SER A 36 -9.30 -6.29 12.84
N LYS A 37 -9.03 -4.99 12.96
CA LYS A 37 -10.03 -3.93 13.10
C LYS A 37 -10.00 -2.97 11.89
N ILE A 38 -9.33 -3.36 10.81
CA ILE A 38 -9.07 -2.47 9.67
C ILE A 38 -10.21 -2.57 8.67
N THR A 39 -10.45 -3.74 8.12
CA THR A 39 -11.40 -3.95 7.04
C THR A 39 -12.38 -5.06 7.38
N TYR A 40 -13.62 -4.87 6.99
CA TYR A 40 -14.66 -5.88 7.01
C TYR A 40 -15.27 -6.03 5.62
N ILE A 41 -15.37 -7.28 5.16
CA ILE A 41 -15.98 -7.64 3.88
C ILE A 41 -17.05 -8.69 4.12
N ASP A 42 -18.24 -8.46 3.55
CA ASP A 42 -19.30 -9.47 3.40
C ASP A 42 -19.66 -9.54 1.92
N GLY A 43 -19.04 -10.49 1.22
CA GLY A 43 -19.22 -10.63 -0.22
C GLY A 43 -20.63 -11.07 -0.62
N GLU A 44 -21.37 -11.77 0.25
CA GLU A 44 -22.74 -12.16 -0.02
C GLU A 44 -23.70 -10.97 0.02
N LYS A 45 -23.46 -10.03 0.93
CA LYS A 45 -24.25 -8.81 1.08
C LYS A 45 -23.71 -7.63 0.29
N GLY A 46 -22.53 -7.74 -0.32
CA GLY A 46 -21.87 -6.65 -1.02
C GLY A 46 -21.43 -5.53 -0.08
N VAL A 47 -20.99 -5.86 1.13
CA VAL A 47 -20.57 -4.88 2.14
C VAL A 47 -19.05 -4.84 2.22
N LEU A 48 -18.48 -3.63 2.09
CA LEU A 48 -17.08 -3.34 2.37
C LEU A 48 -17.00 -2.13 3.31
N GLN A 49 -16.25 -2.26 4.38
CA GLN A 49 -16.04 -1.18 5.36
C GLN A 49 -14.56 -1.07 5.73
N TYR A 50 -14.05 0.17 5.79
CA TYR A 50 -12.75 0.49 6.37
C TYR A 50 -12.93 1.15 7.73
N ARG A 51 -12.42 0.53 8.79
CA ARG A 51 -12.56 1.01 10.18
C ARG A 51 -14.02 1.30 10.58
N GLY A 52 -14.99 0.61 9.96
CA GLY A 52 -16.41 0.77 10.19
C GLY A 52 -17.11 1.80 9.28
N TYR A 53 -16.38 2.53 8.45
CA TYR A 53 -16.94 3.43 7.44
C TYR A 53 -17.29 2.67 6.18
N PRO A 54 -18.53 2.81 5.64
CA PRO A 54 -18.91 2.22 4.37
C PRO A 54 -18.03 2.72 3.22
N ILE A 55 -17.66 1.81 2.31
CA ILE A 55 -16.76 2.17 1.20
C ILE A 55 -17.36 3.24 0.28
N GLU A 56 -18.69 3.22 0.10
CA GLU A 56 -19.42 4.19 -0.71
C GLU A 56 -19.27 5.61 -0.16
N ASP A 57 -19.32 5.76 1.17
CA ASP A 57 -19.16 7.05 1.83
C ASP A 57 -17.73 7.57 1.67
N LEU A 58 -16.74 6.70 1.85
CA LEU A 58 -15.33 7.06 1.69
C LEU A 58 -15.00 7.43 0.24
N ALA A 59 -15.46 6.64 -0.73
CA ALA A 59 -15.20 6.89 -2.15
C ALA A 59 -15.84 8.18 -2.68
N ASN A 60 -16.96 8.61 -2.09
CA ASN A 60 -17.66 9.80 -2.52
C ASN A 60 -17.24 11.09 -1.79
N ASN A 61 -16.79 10.97 -0.54
CA ASN A 61 -16.63 12.12 0.36
C ASN A 61 -15.21 12.29 0.91
N SER A 62 -14.28 11.35 0.65
CA SER A 62 -12.90 11.42 1.12
C SER A 62 -11.92 11.42 -0.03
N THR A 63 -10.69 11.85 0.23
CA THR A 63 -9.54 11.66 -0.66
C THR A 63 -8.82 10.36 -0.32
N HIS A 64 -8.02 9.84 -1.26
CA HIS A 64 -7.22 8.66 -1.01
C HIS A 64 -6.28 8.82 0.21
N LEU A 65 -5.66 9.98 0.39
CA LEU A 65 -4.78 10.22 1.54
C LEU A 65 -5.54 10.25 2.88
N GLU A 66 -6.78 10.76 2.92
CA GLU A 66 -7.62 10.66 4.11
C GLU A 66 -7.96 9.20 4.45
N VAL A 67 -8.21 8.39 3.44
CA VAL A 67 -8.44 6.94 3.64
C VAL A 67 -7.16 6.23 4.07
N CYS A 68 -5.99 6.59 3.53
CA CYS A 68 -4.71 6.07 4.01
C CYS A 68 -4.48 6.42 5.49
N TYR A 69 -4.78 7.65 5.87
CA TYR A 69 -4.72 8.08 7.28
C TYR A 69 -5.65 7.25 8.15
N LEU A 70 -6.91 7.09 7.74
CA LEU A 70 -7.90 6.26 8.43
C LEU A 70 -7.40 4.82 8.65
N LEU A 71 -6.84 4.18 7.61
CA LEU A 71 -6.33 2.81 7.71
C LEU A 71 -5.15 2.70 8.68
N LEU A 72 -4.23 3.69 8.67
CA LEU A 72 -3.05 3.71 9.53
C LEU A 72 -3.37 4.08 10.97
N HIS A 73 -4.19 5.11 11.21
CA HIS A 73 -4.42 5.69 12.53
C HIS A 73 -5.73 5.23 13.18
N GLY A 74 -6.70 4.76 12.41
CA GLY A 74 -7.96 4.17 12.92
C GLY A 74 -9.16 5.10 12.90
N GLU A 75 -8.97 6.37 12.60
CA GLU A 75 -10.02 7.40 12.48
C GLU A 75 -9.67 8.37 11.33
N LEU A 76 -10.67 9.07 10.82
CA LEU A 76 -10.44 10.09 9.79
C LEU A 76 -9.66 11.27 10.38
N PRO A 77 -8.77 11.90 9.59
CA PRO A 77 -7.97 13.00 10.10
C PRO A 77 -8.80 14.24 10.40
N SER A 78 -8.43 14.97 11.45
CA SER A 78 -8.85 16.36 11.61
C SER A 78 -8.19 17.25 10.54
N GLU A 79 -8.68 18.47 10.31
CA GLU A 79 -8.07 19.37 9.32
C GLU A 79 -6.57 19.63 9.57
N PRO A 80 -6.09 19.84 10.82
CA PRO A 80 -4.66 19.94 11.08
C PRO A 80 -3.90 18.66 10.75
N ASP A 81 -4.40 17.48 11.15
CA ASP A 81 -3.74 16.19 10.90
C ASP A 81 -3.69 15.88 9.40
N LYS A 82 -4.77 16.18 8.67
CA LYS A 82 -4.82 16.05 7.23
C LYS A 82 -3.73 16.89 6.56
N PHE A 83 -3.64 18.16 6.94
CA PHE A 83 -2.63 19.07 6.40
C PHE A 83 -1.20 18.56 6.66
N GLU A 84 -0.90 18.13 7.87
CA GLU A 84 0.42 17.59 8.25
C GLU A 84 0.74 16.30 7.49
N PHE A 85 -0.22 15.37 7.43
CA PHE A 85 -0.07 14.11 6.73
C PHE A 85 0.16 14.32 5.23
N GLU A 86 -0.70 15.12 4.58
CA GLU A 86 -0.53 15.45 3.15
C GLU A 86 0.80 16.10 2.85
N ASN A 87 1.27 17.04 3.68
CA ASN A 87 2.57 17.68 3.51
C ASN A 87 3.71 16.68 3.68
N THR A 88 3.61 15.77 4.64
CA THR A 88 4.59 14.71 4.83
C THR A 88 4.69 13.84 3.58
N ILE A 89 3.55 13.39 3.04
CA ILE A 89 3.53 12.57 1.84
C ILE A 89 4.09 13.34 0.63
N LYS A 90 3.62 14.56 0.37
CA LYS A 90 4.06 15.40 -0.76
C LYS A 90 5.57 15.64 -0.78
N ASN A 91 6.17 15.85 0.38
CA ASN A 91 7.62 16.14 0.49
C ASN A 91 8.51 14.89 0.38
N HIS A 92 7.93 13.68 0.34
CA HIS A 92 8.68 12.42 0.26
C HIS A 92 8.50 11.65 -1.05
N THR A 93 7.85 12.24 -2.04
CA THR A 93 7.52 11.59 -3.34
C THR A 93 8.73 11.34 -4.22
N LEU A 94 9.75 12.20 -4.15
CA LEU A 94 10.94 12.09 -4.99
C LEU A 94 11.78 10.86 -4.62
N LEU A 95 12.22 10.12 -5.63
CA LEU A 95 13.15 9.00 -5.51
C LEU A 95 14.61 9.48 -5.60
N ASN A 96 15.53 8.70 -5.04
CA ASN A 96 16.94 8.89 -5.29
C ASN A 96 17.26 8.67 -6.77
N GLU A 97 18.06 9.53 -7.39
CA GLU A 97 18.42 9.46 -8.81
C GLU A 97 19.06 8.14 -9.22
N GLN A 98 19.75 7.45 -8.32
CA GLN A 98 20.32 6.13 -8.62
C GLN A 98 19.26 5.08 -8.91
N ILE A 99 18.02 5.26 -8.45
CA ILE A 99 16.91 4.36 -8.78
C ILE A 99 16.56 4.43 -10.28
N ALA A 100 16.72 5.59 -10.91
CA ALA A 100 16.56 5.71 -12.36
C ALA A 100 17.56 4.83 -13.13
N GLN A 101 18.77 4.65 -12.60
CA GLN A 101 19.74 3.72 -13.18
C GLN A 101 19.36 2.26 -12.94
N PHE A 102 18.76 1.96 -11.79
CA PHE A 102 18.28 0.62 -11.48
C PHE A 102 17.22 0.15 -12.47
N TYR A 103 16.31 1.04 -12.91
CA TYR A 103 15.37 0.74 -13.99
C TYR A 103 16.05 0.33 -15.30
N LYS A 104 17.19 0.93 -15.63
CA LYS A 104 17.95 0.61 -16.86
C LYS A 104 18.54 -0.82 -16.87
N GLY A 105 18.58 -1.48 -15.71
CA GLY A 105 18.98 -2.87 -15.58
C GLY A 105 17.90 -3.89 -15.98
N PHE A 106 16.64 -3.47 -16.05
CA PHE A 106 15.56 -4.33 -16.50
C PHE A 106 15.49 -4.38 -18.03
N ARG A 107 14.95 -5.47 -18.56
CA ARG A 107 14.57 -5.53 -19.96
C ARG A 107 13.39 -4.58 -20.21
N ARG A 108 13.33 -3.99 -21.41
CA ARG A 108 12.22 -3.08 -21.75
C ARG A 108 10.84 -3.76 -21.80
N ASP A 109 10.83 -5.05 -22.11
CA ASP A 109 9.64 -5.88 -22.14
C ASP A 109 9.33 -6.54 -20.77
N ALA A 110 10.04 -6.15 -19.72
CA ALA A 110 9.73 -6.62 -18.36
C ALA A 110 8.36 -6.11 -17.90
N HIS A 111 7.60 -6.98 -17.24
CA HIS A 111 6.31 -6.60 -16.69
C HIS A 111 6.49 -5.49 -15.64
N PRO A 112 5.68 -4.41 -15.65
CA PRO A 112 5.82 -3.31 -14.70
C PRO A 112 5.82 -3.75 -13.23
N MET A 113 5.03 -4.76 -12.88
CA MET A 113 5.01 -5.31 -11.51
C MET A 113 6.34 -5.92 -11.11
N ALA A 114 7.05 -6.61 -12.03
CA ALA A 114 8.38 -7.15 -11.75
C ALA A 114 9.39 -6.02 -11.46
N MET A 115 9.30 -4.91 -12.17
CA MET A 115 10.10 -3.72 -11.90
C MET A 115 9.77 -3.13 -10.52
N MET A 116 8.49 -3.00 -10.19
CA MET A 116 8.04 -2.49 -8.88
C MET A 116 8.55 -3.36 -7.73
N ILE A 117 8.45 -4.69 -7.82
CA ILE A 117 9.00 -5.63 -6.82
C ILE A 117 10.49 -5.35 -6.59
N GLY A 118 11.27 -5.27 -7.66
CA GLY A 118 12.70 -5.02 -7.58
C GLY A 118 13.03 -3.66 -6.96
N VAL A 119 12.35 -2.60 -7.39
CA VAL A 119 12.59 -1.23 -6.92
C VAL A 119 12.19 -1.07 -5.46
N VAL A 120 11.04 -1.59 -5.04
CA VAL A 120 10.60 -1.50 -3.64
C VAL A 120 11.56 -2.25 -2.73
N GLY A 121 12.02 -3.44 -3.12
CA GLY A 121 13.05 -4.17 -2.37
C GLY A 121 14.37 -3.40 -2.26
N ALA A 122 14.79 -2.73 -3.35
CA ALA A 122 16.01 -1.93 -3.40
C ALA A 122 15.96 -0.68 -2.50
N LEU A 123 14.76 -0.17 -2.12
CA LEU A 123 14.64 0.98 -1.23
C LEU A 123 15.35 0.76 0.11
N SER A 124 15.47 -0.48 0.58
CA SER A 124 16.20 -0.80 1.80
C SER A 124 17.68 -0.42 1.75
N SER A 125 18.26 -0.31 0.55
CA SER A 125 19.66 0.12 0.37
C SER A 125 19.83 1.65 0.32
N PHE A 126 18.73 2.40 0.31
CA PHE A 126 18.75 3.88 0.32
C PHE A 126 18.27 4.47 1.64
N TYR A 127 17.48 3.72 2.42
CA TYR A 127 16.84 4.19 3.65
C TYR A 127 17.16 3.25 4.80
N HIS A 128 18.20 3.59 5.58
CA HIS A 128 18.70 2.78 6.70
C HIS A 128 18.16 3.21 8.06
N ASP A 129 17.48 4.33 8.11
CA ASP A 129 17.01 5.02 9.31
C ASP A 129 15.75 4.43 9.94
N ALA A 130 15.01 3.60 9.22
CA ALA A 130 13.73 3.04 9.67
C ALA A 130 13.53 1.59 9.15
N LEU A 131 14.42 0.69 9.55
CA LEU A 131 14.40 -0.73 9.11
C LEU A 131 13.89 -1.71 10.17
N ASN A 132 13.79 -1.29 11.43
CA ASN A 132 13.33 -2.15 12.51
C ASN A 132 11.80 -2.18 12.57
N ILE A 133 11.20 -3.31 12.17
CA ILE A 133 9.74 -3.47 12.18
C ILE A 133 9.14 -3.66 13.58
N GLU A 134 9.94 -3.93 14.61
CA GLU A 134 9.47 -3.99 16.00
C GLU A 134 9.25 -2.59 16.58
N ASP A 135 9.96 -1.58 16.05
CA ASP A 135 9.81 -0.19 16.44
C ASP A 135 8.60 0.46 15.75
N PRO A 136 7.60 0.95 16.51
CA PRO A 136 6.42 1.62 15.94
C PRO A 136 6.75 2.87 15.12
N GLU A 137 7.77 3.63 15.52
CA GLU A 137 8.19 4.84 14.82
C GLU A 137 8.80 4.48 13.46
N HIS A 138 9.69 3.48 13.42
CA HIS A 138 10.26 2.98 12.16
C HIS A 138 9.17 2.45 11.21
N ARG A 139 8.17 1.73 11.74
CA ARG A 139 7.04 1.27 10.90
C ARG A 139 6.28 2.45 10.30
N MET A 140 6.02 3.50 11.07
CA MET A 140 5.29 4.67 10.59
C MET A 140 6.09 5.43 9.54
N ILE A 141 7.37 5.69 9.79
CA ILE A 141 8.28 6.34 8.83
C ILE A 141 8.35 5.55 7.53
N ALA A 142 8.53 4.23 7.60
CA ALA A 142 8.58 3.38 6.41
C ALA A 142 7.24 3.39 5.65
N SER A 143 6.11 3.36 6.36
CA SER A 143 4.77 3.41 5.76
C SER A 143 4.53 4.71 5.02
N HIS A 144 4.82 5.86 5.62
CA HIS A 144 4.70 7.17 4.98
C HIS A 144 5.63 7.28 3.75
N ARG A 145 6.86 6.81 3.88
CA ARG A 145 7.85 6.84 2.81
C ARG A 145 7.44 6.01 1.61
N ILE A 146 6.92 4.80 1.85
CA ILE A 146 6.45 3.92 0.77
C ILE A 146 5.19 4.49 0.13
N LEU A 147 4.21 4.91 0.93
CA LEU A 147 3.01 5.56 0.42
C LEU A 147 3.35 6.74 -0.49
N ALA A 148 4.28 7.60 -0.06
CA ALA A 148 4.70 8.75 -0.85
C ALA A 148 5.40 8.37 -2.16
N LYS A 149 6.18 7.30 -2.17
CA LYS A 149 7.05 6.93 -3.31
C LYS A 149 6.39 5.99 -4.31
N MET A 150 5.34 5.27 -3.92
CA MET A 150 4.68 4.29 -4.80
C MET A 150 4.18 4.88 -6.13
N PRO A 151 3.53 6.05 -6.17
CA PRO A 151 3.13 6.66 -7.44
C PRO A 151 4.32 6.94 -8.37
N THR A 152 5.43 7.42 -7.81
CA THR A 152 6.65 7.70 -8.58
C THR A 152 7.27 6.41 -9.11
N ILE A 153 7.34 5.37 -8.29
CA ILE A 153 7.85 4.05 -8.69
C ILE A 153 6.99 3.47 -9.83
N ALA A 154 5.66 3.49 -9.67
CA ALA A 154 4.75 2.96 -10.67
C ALA A 154 4.82 3.75 -11.99
N ALA A 155 4.84 5.09 -11.92
CA ALA A 155 4.96 5.94 -13.09
C ALA A 155 6.30 5.75 -13.82
N MET A 156 7.40 5.59 -13.10
CA MET A 156 8.70 5.29 -13.69
C MET A 156 8.71 3.91 -14.38
N ALA A 157 8.09 2.89 -13.78
CA ALA A 157 7.94 1.58 -14.40
C ALA A 157 7.15 1.68 -15.73
N TYR A 158 6.04 2.41 -15.73
CA TYR A 158 5.26 2.68 -16.92
C TYR A 158 6.07 3.43 -18.00
N LYS A 159 6.69 4.57 -17.64
CA LYS A 159 7.50 5.37 -18.55
C LYS A 159 8.65 4.56 -19.16
N TYR A 160 9.29 3.73 -18.36
CA TYR A 160 10.36 2.85 -18.83
C TYR A 160 9.83 1.84 -19.86
N SER A 161 8.68 1.19 -19.59
CA SER A 161 8.11 0.18 -20.49
C SER A 161 7.70 0.74 -21.85
N VAL A 162 7.20 1.98 -21.88
CA VAL A 162 6.81 2.66 -23.14
C VAL A 162 7.95 3.44 -23.79
N GLY A 163 9.15 3.46 -23.21
CA GLY A 163 10.34 4.09 -23.75
C GLY A 163 10.33 5.62 -23.70
N GLN A 164 9.58 6.21 -22.78
CA GLN A 164 9.52 7.65 -22.54
C GLN A 164 10.45 8.09 -21.41
N PRO A 165 10.87 9.37 -21.39
CA PRO A 165 11.65 9.91 -20.27
C PRO A 165 10.85 9.92 -18.98
N PHE A 166 11.53 9.74 -17.85
CA PHE A 166 10.92 9.86 -16.54
C PHE A 166 10.44 11.29 -16.29
N VAL A 167 9.30 11.41 -15.62
CA VAL A 167 8.73 12.68 -15.18
C VAL A 167 8.75 12.69 -13.66
N TYR A 168 9.23 13.81 -13.10
CA TYR A 168 9.38 13.96 -11.66
C TYR A 168 8.10 14.46 -10.99
N PRO A 169 7.87 14.11 -9.71
CA PRO A 169 6.73 14.59 -8.97
C PRO A 169 6.80 16.12 -8.74
N LEU A 170 5.63 16.74 -8.61
CA LEU A 170 5.47 18.17 -8.32
C LEU A 170 4.73 18.33 -6.99
N ASN A 171 5.37 18.96 -5.98
CA ASN A 171 4.78 19.14 -4.65
C ASN A 171 3.50 20.01 -4.64
N LYS A 172 3.23 20.78 -5.69
CA LYS A 172 2.00 21.57 -5.83
C LYS A 172 0.75 20.73 -6.17
N LEU A 173 0.93 19.49 -6.64
CA LEU A 173 -0.14 18.60 -7.05
C LEU A 173 -0.59 17.72 -5.87
N ASN A 174 -1.87 17.33 -5.88
CA ASN A 174 -2.36 16.29 -4.98
C ASN A 174 -1.85 14.90 -5.41
N TYR A 175 -2.16 13.86 -4.66
CA TYR A 175 -1.65 12.51 -4.87
C TYR A 175 -2.02 11.94 -6.24
N SER A 176 -3.30 12.00 -6.61
CA SER A 176 -3.81 11.47 -7.87
C SER A 176 -3.39 12.30 -9.08
N ASP A 177 -3.39 13.63 -8.95
CA ASP A 177 -2.89 14.55 -9.97
C ASP A 177 -1.42 14.29 -10.27
N ASN A 178 -0.63 14.11 -9.21
CA ASN A 178 0.79 13.86 -9.34
C ASN A 178 1.09 12.51 -10.04
N PHE A 179 0.32 11.48 -9.71
CA PHE A 179 0.41 10.20 -10.39
C PHE A 179 0.11 10.33 -11.89
N LEU A 180 -1.00 10.99 -12.25
CA LEU A 180 -1.38 11.22 -13.65
C LEU A 180 -0.33 12.06 -14.37
N HIS A 181 0.17 13.12 -13.74
CA HIS A 181 1.25 13.95 -14.29
C HIS A 181 2.50 13.10 -14.59
N MET A 182 2.97 12.32 -13.64
CA MET A 182 4.17 11.49 -13.84
C MET A 182 3.98 10.41 -14.90
N CYS A 183 2.78 9.86 -15.04
CA CYS A 183 2.48 8.84 -16.06
C CYS A 183 2.37 9.42 -17.46
N PHE A 184 1.73 10.59 -17.62
CA PHE A 184 1.29 11.04 -18.94
C PHE A 184 1.96 12.30 -19.46
N ALA A 185 2.53 13.15 -18.61
CA ALA A 185 3.27 14.32 -19.09
C ALA A 185 4.48 13.92 -19.93
N THR A 186 4.80 14.74 -20.94
CA THR A 186 5.96 14.60 -21.80
C THR A 186 6.73 15.91 -21.85
N PRO A 187 8.05 15.91 -22.16
CA PRO A 187 8.81 17.16 -22.29
C PRO A 187 8.42 18.01 -23.50
N THR A 188 7.58 17.49 -24.39
CA THR A 188 7.27 18.12 -25.68
C THR A 188 6.10 19.07 -25.62
N GLU A 189 5.26 18.97 -24.58
CA GLU A 189 4.06 19.78 -24.41
C GLU A 189 3.70 19.91 -22.92
N GLU A 190 2.96 20.93 -22.58
CA GLU A 190 2.42 21.10 -21.24
C GLU A 190 1.29 20.09 -20.99
N TYR A 191 1.32 19.43 -19.86
CA TYR A 191 0.30 18.47 -19.45
C TYR A 191 -0.75 19.13 -18.57
N GLU A 192 -1.96 19.22 -19.08
CA GLU A 192 -3.11 19.69 -18.33
C GLU A 192 -3.83 18.53 -17.63
N ILE A 193 -3.96 18.63 -16.31
CA ILE A 193 -4.64 17.61 -15.52
C ILE A 193 -6.14 17.73 -15.71
N ASN A 194 -6.77 16.66 -16.17
CA ASN A 194 -8.21 16.57 -16.23
C ASN A 194 -8.77 16.22 -14.83
N SER A 195 -9.56 17.15 -14.26
CA SER A 195 -10.14 16.99 -12.92
C SER A 195 -11.04 15.77 -12.77
N LEU A 196 -11.73 15.34 -13.84
CA LEU A 196 -12.54 14.13 -13.83
C LEU A 196 -11.64 12.87 -13.70
N TYR A 197 -10.55 12.81 -14.45
CA TYR A 197 -9.61 11.68 -14.37
C TYR A 197 -8.91 11.64 -13.01
N SER A 198 -8.57 12.80 -12.45
CA SER A 198 -8.02 12.90 -11.10
C SER A 198 -8.98 12.31 -10.06
N LYS A 199 -10.25 12.73 -10.09
CA LYS A 199 -11.27 12.20 -9.19
C LYS A 199 -11.49 10.70 -9.35
N ILE A 200 -11.59 10.21 -10.58
CA ILE A 200 -11.75 8.76 -10.85
C ILE A 200 -10.54 7.98 -10.32
N MET A 201 -9.32 8.49 -10.53
CA MET A 201 -8.11 7.85 -10.05
C MET A 201 -8.06 7.77 -8.53
N ASP A 202 -8.45 8.84 -7.86
CA ASP A 202 -8.54 8.90 -6.40
C ASP A 202 -9.55 7.87 -5.86
N GLN A 203 -10.73 7.78 -6.46
CA GLN A 203 -11.74 6.78 -6.13
C GLN A 203 -11.23 5.34 -6.36
N ILE A 204 -10.52 5.09 -7.47
CA ILE A 204 -9.92 3.77 -7.74
C ILE A 204 -8.90 3.41 -6.64
N PHE A 205 -8.07 4.34 -6.22
CA PHE A 205 -7.12 4.10 -5.12
C PHE A 205 -7.85 3.80 -3.79
N ILE A 206 -8.95 4.49 -3.48
CA ILE A 206 -9.75 4.22 -2.30
C ILE A 206 -10.36 2.82 -2.35
N LEU A 207 -11.00 2.46 -3.47
CA LEU A 207 -11.66 1.18 -3.65
C LEU A 207 -10.71 -0.02 -3.59
N HIS A 208 -9.42 0.19 -3.86
CA HIS A 208 -8.39 -0.85 -3.86
C HIS A 208 -7.40 -0.74 -2.68
N ALA A 209 -7.69 0.12 -1.69
CA ALA A 209 -6.74 0.39 -0.61
C ALA A 209 -6.50 -0.81 0.30
N ASP A 210 -7.53 -1.60 0.61
CA ASP A 210 -7.41 -2.82 1.43
C ASP A 210 -8.52 -3.84 1.13
N HIS A 211 -8.19 -5.12 1.22
CA HIS A 211 -9.12 -6.24 1.03
C HIS A 211 -8.89 -7.33 2.10
N GLU A 212 -8.85 -6.95 3.37
CA GLU A 212 -8.65 -7.84 4.53
C GLU A 212 -7.32 -8.62 4.48
N GLN A 213 -7.40 -9.94 4.81
CA GLN A 213 -6.28 -10.89 4.79
C GLN A 213 -6.10 -11.50 3.39
N ASN A 214 -5.99 -10.66 2.38
CA ASN A 214 -5.63 -11.09 1.03
C ASN A 214 -4.22 -11.70 0.96
N ALA A 215 -3.82 -12.21 -0.20
CA ALA A 215 -2.51 -12.82 -0.39
C ALA A 215 -1.36 -11.87 -0.03
N SER A 216 -1.42 -10.61 -0.47
CA SER A 216 -0.39 -9.59 -0.17
C SER A 216 -0.25 -9.32 1.33
N THR A 217 -1.38 -9.08 2.02
CA THR A 217 -1.38 -8.85 3.48
C THR A 217 -0.81 -10.04 4.24
N SER A 218 -1.22 -11.26 3.88
CA SER A 218 -0.74 -12.50 4.49
C SER A 218 0.77 -12.70 4.26
N THR A 219 1.24 -12.41 3.05
CA THR A 219 2.67 -12.48 2.70
C THR A 219 3.50 -11.46 3.47
N VAL A 220 3.07 -10.20 3.53
CA VAL A 220 3.75 -9.15 4.31
C VAL A 220 3.84 -9.52 5.78
N ARG A 221 2.75 -10.03 6.37
CA ARG A 221 2.73 -10.47 7.78
C ARG A 221 3.66 -11.65 8.02
N THR A 222 3.69 -12.62 7.11
CA THR A 222 4.57 -13.79 7.21
C THR A 222 6.03 -13.38 7.10
N ALA A 223 6.40 -12.55 6.13
CA ALA A 223 7.74 -12.01 5.99
C ALA A 223 8.15 -11.17 7.22
N GLY A 224 7.24 -10.33 7.72
CA GLY A 224 7.45 -9.54 8.92
C GLY A 224 7.63 -10.37 10.18
N SER A 225 7.02 -11.55 10.27
CA SER A 225 7.21 -12.43 11.43
C SER A 225 8.63 -12.98 11.59
N SER A 226 9.43 -12.91 10.53
CA SER A 226 10.87 -13.25 10.55
C SER A 226 11.78 -12.03 10.75
N LEU A 227 11.22 -10.88 11.11
CA LEU A 227 11.93 -9.60 11.32
C LEU A 227 12.62 -9.05 10.06
N ALA A 228 12.12 -9.41 8.88
CA ALA A 228 12.57 -8.81 7.64
C ALA A 228 12.24 -7.29 7.63
N ASN A 229 13.10 -6.49 7.01
CA ASN A 229 12.87 -5.05 6.94
C ASN A 229 11.57 -4.70 6.16
N PRO A 230 10.95 -3.52 6.39
CA PRO A 230 9.64 -3.19 5.83
C PRO A 230 9.63 -3.21 4.30
N TYR A 231 10.70 -2.79 3.63
CA TYR A 231 10.78 -2.78 2.16
C TYR A 231 10.83 -4.20 1.57
N ALA A 232 11.55 -5.11 2.22
CA ALA A 232 11.57 -6.52 1.82
C ALA A 232 10.20 -7.18 2.02
N CYS A 233 9.52 -6.91 3.15
CA CYS A 233 8.17 -7.41 3.41
C CYS A 233 7.18 -6.94 2.34
N LEU A 234 7.21 -5.65 1.99
CA LEU A 234 6.30 -5.07 1.01
C LEU A 234 6.63 -5.50 -0.42
N SER A 235 7.92 -5.64 -0.76
CA SER A 235 8.35 -6.22 -2.04
C SER A 235 7.78 -7.64 -2.22
N ALA A 236 7.85 -8.48 -1.18
CA ALA A 236 7.22 -9.80 -1.20
C ALA A 236 5.71 -9.73 -1.37
N GLY A 237 5.02 -8.78 -0.71
CA GLY A 237 3.58 -8.57 -0.85
C GLY A 237 3.14 -8.10 -2.24
N ILE A 238 3.97 -7.32 -2.93
CA ILE A 238 3.69 -6.88 -4.32
C ILE A 238 3.76 -8.06 -5.30
N SER A 239 4.51 -9.11 -4.98
CA SER A 239 4.68 -10.30 -5.82
C SER A 239 3.54 -11.32 -5.69
N SER A 240 2.63 -11.14 -4.74
CA SER A 240 1.62 -12.14 -4.35
C SER A 240 0.30 -11.97 -5.08
#